data_fbcbecf7c227f7376680f420fb32ab96
#
_entry.id   fbcbecf7c227f7376680f420fb32ab96
#
_cell.length_a   1.000
_cell.length_b   1.000
_cell.length_c   1.000
_cell.angle_alpha   90.00
_cell.angle_beta   90.00
_cell.angle_gamma   90.00
#
_symmetry.space_group_name_H-M   'P 1'
#
loop_
_entity.id
_entity.type
_entity.pdbx_description
1 polymer ?
#
loop_
_entity_poly.entity_id
_entity_poly.type
_entity_poly.pdbx_seq_one_letter_code
_entity_poly.pdbx_strand_id
1 'polypeptide(L)'
;MSAAPRIAFKTNGRILFLDLDEIVAVQAEGNYVSLLHRPHPYLLRESLSYMAEKLRPYGFIRIHRSVVVNISSVEEIQPLPTGEYKLRVKGGKEYLVTRTYKYNLRDLAQLWVGSERLRG
;
A
#
# COMPACT_ATOMS: atom_id res chain seq x y z
N MET A 1 10.74 16.37 17.80
CA MET A 1 10.21 15.12 17.27
C MET A 1 8.99 15.43 16.40
N SER A 2 9.02 15.01 15.16
CA SER A 2 7.90 15.28 14.26
C SER A 2 6.83 14.20 14.43
N ALA A 3 5.57 14.61 14.32
CA ALA A 3 4.47 13.66 14.30
C ALA A 3 4.48 12.89 12.97
N ALA A 4 4.00 11.65 12.97
CA ALA A 4 3.81 10.89 11.76
C ALA A 4 2.83 11.62 10.84
N PRO A 5 3.01 11.54 9.52
CA PRO A 5 2.05 12.14 8.60
C PRO A 5 0.66 11.55 8.80
N ARG A 6 -0.35 12.38 8.64
CA ARG A 6 -1.75 12.00 8.81
C ARG A 6 -2.53 12.40 7.57
N ILE A 7 -3.59 11.66 7.31
CA ILE A 7 -4.57 12.05 6.30
C ILE A 7 -5.88 12.39 6.98
N ALA A 8 -6.67 13.24 6.35
CA ALA A 8 -8.02 13.55 6.78
C ALA A 8 -8.97 13.19 5.67
N PHE A 9 -10.10 12.59 6.03
CA PHE A 9 -11.12 12.24 5.06
C PHE A 9 -12.51 12.32 5.68
N LYS A 10 -13.50 12.48 4.83
CA LYS A 10 -14.88 12.60 5.28
C LYS A 10 -15.59 11.27 5.05
N THR A 11 -16.25 10.78 6.10
CA THR A 11 -17.06 9.58 6.02
C THR A 11 -18.21 9.71 7.00
N ASN A 12 -19.41 9.34 6.58
CA ASN A 12 -20.62 9.40 7.41
C ASN A 12 -20.82 10.78 8.06
N GLY A 13 -20.54 11.85 7.31
CA GLY A 13 -20.75 13.22 7.81
C GLY A 13 -19.71 13.70 8.80
N ARG A 14 -18.66 12.90 9.08
CA ARG A 14 -17.60 13.26 10.01
C ARG A 14 -16.27 13.36 9.28
N ILE A 15 -15.39 14.18 9.78
CA ILE A 15 -14.02 14.26 9.29
C ILE A 15 -13.15 13.47 10.27
N LEU A 16 -12.49 12.44 9.77
CA LEU A 16 -11.60 11.58 10.55
C LEU A 16 -10.17 11.82 10.14
N PHE A 17 -9.26 11.63 11.10
CA PHE A 17 -7.83 11.74 10.89
C PHE A 17 -7.18 10.41 11.22
N LEU A 18 -6.33 9.91 10.33
CA LEU A 18 -5.60 8.68 10.55
C LEU A 18 -4.12 8.92 10.33
N ASP A 19 -3.30 8.30 11.17
CA ASP A 19 -1.87 8.25 10.95
C ASP A 19 -1.60 7.32 9.78
N LEU A 20 -0.77 7.75 8.83
CA LEU A 20 -0.45 6.93 7.67
C LEU A 20 0.22 5.62 8.06
N ASP A 21 0.98 5.61 9.16
CA ASP A 21 1.63 4.39 9.63
C ASP A 21 0.65 3.31 10.06
N GLU A 22 -0.59 3.68 10.33
CA GLU A 22 -1.63 2.72 10.73
C GLU A 22 -2.40 2.16 9.54
N ILE A 23 -2.18 2.69 8.35
CA ILE A 23 -2.83 2.20 7.13
C ILE A 23 -1.89 1.21 6.46
N VAL A 24 -2.33 -0.04 6.38
CA VAL A 24 -1.52 -1.14 5.84
C VAL A 24 -1.57 -1.14 4.31
N ALA A 25 -2.76 -0.94 3.76
CA ALA A 25 -2.98 -0.99 2.32
C ALA A 25 -4.28 -0.27 1.98
N VAL A 26 -4.46 0.03 0.71
CA VAL A 26 -5.69 0.59 0.17
C VAL A 26 -6.14 -0.32 -0.97
N GLN A 27 -7.38 -0.78 -0.91
CA GLN A 27 -7.94 -1.69 -1.90
C GLN A 27 -9.14 -1.09 -2.59
N ALA A 28 -9.22 -1.31 -3.91
CA ALA A 28 -10.41 -0.89 -4.67
C ALA A 28 -11.59 -1.81 -4.35
N GLU A 29 -12.77 -1.22 -4.15
CA GLU A 29 -14.01 -1.96 -3.91
C GLU A 29 -15.14 -1.24 -4.63
N GLY A 30 -15.35 -1.58 -5.91
CA GLY A 30 -16.34 -0.92 -6.74
C GLY A 30 -16.03 0.57 -6.89
N ASN A 31 -16.96 1.42 -6.50
CA ASN A 31 -16.79 2.88 -6.56
C ASN A 31 -16.12 3.45 -5.31
N TYR A 32 -15.63 2.58 -4.43
CA TYR A 32 -15.00 2.96 -3.18
C TYR A 32 -13.60 2.40 -3.11
N VAL A 33 -12.83 2.93 -2.19
CA VAL A 33 -11.57 2.31 -1.75
C VAL A 33 -11.70 1.98 -0.28
N SER A 34 -11.08 0.87 0.13
CA SER A 34 -11.02 0.47 1.52
C SER A 34 -9.64 0.78 2.07
N LEU A 35 -9.57 1.62 3.09
CA LEU A 35 -8.32 1.85 3.84
C LEU A 35 -8.21 0.75 4.88
N LEU A 36 -7.24 -0.14 4.71
CA LEU A 36 -7.03 -1.24 5.66
C LEU A 36 -6.31 -0.72 6.88
N HIS A 37 -7.08 -0.56 7.93
CA HIS A 37 -6.69 0.05 9.19
C HIS A 37 -7.25 -0.82 10.33
N ARG A 38 -6.58 -0.85 11.45
CA ARG A 38 -7.07 -1.58 12.62
C ARG A 38 -7.74 -0.62 13.59
N PRO A 39 -8.84 -1.01 14.25
CA PRO A 39 -9.43 -2.35 14.30
C PRO A 39 -10.34 -2.72 13.12
N HIS A 40 -10.69 -1.77 12.25
CA HIS A 40 -11.56 -2.05 11.10
C HIS A 40 -11.22 -1.12 9.95
N PRO A 41 -11.51 -1.53 8.71
CA PRO A 41 -11.24 -0.68 7.56
C PRO A 41 -12.21 0.49 7.47
N TYR A 42 -11.82 1.52 6.72
CA TYR A 42 -12.67 2.64 6.39
C TYR A 42 -12.90 2.67 4.89
N LEU A 43 -14.13 2.94 4.49
CA LEU A 43 -14.50 3.06 3.08
C LEU A 43 -14.56 4.53 2.69
N LEU A 44 -13.94 4.85 1.55
CA LEU A 44 -13.95 6.18 0.97
C LEU A 44 -14.47 6.11 -0.46
N ARG A 45 -15.30 7.07 -0.84
CA ARG A 45 -15.74 7.18 -2.23
C ARG A 45 -14.68 7.93 -3.01
N GLU A 46 -13.68 7.18 -3.46
CA GLU A 46 -12.53 7.71 -4.19
C GLU A 46 -12.02 6.66 -5.15
N SER A 47 -11.25 7.08 -6.16
CA SER A 47 -10.59 6.14 -7.05
C SER A 47 -9.27 5.68 -6.45
N LEU A 48 -8.88 4.44 -6.77
CA LEU A 48 -7.59 3.94 -6.31
C LEU A 48 -6.44 4.72 -6.96
N SER A 49 -6.60 5.15 -8.20
CA SER A 49 -5.56 5.95 -8.86
C SER A 49 -5.31 7.27 -8.16
N TYR A 50 -6.37 7.92 -7.71
CA TYR A 50 -6.24 9.15 -6.92
C TYR A 50 -5.49 8.87 -5.61
N MET A 51 -5.86 7.80 -4.91
CA MET A 51 -5.22 7.44 -3.65
C MET A 51 -3.76 7.06 -3.87
N ALA A 52 -3.46 6.33 -4.94
CA ALA A 52 -2.08 5.95 -5.26
C ALA A 52 -1.19 7.18 -5.44
N GLU A 53 -1.69 8.17 -6.16
CA GLU A 53 -0.94 9.41 -6.38
C GLU A 53 -0.80 10.22 -5.10
N LYS A 54 -1.89 10.36 -4.37
CA LYS A 54 -1.93 11.13 -3.13
C LYS A 54 -0.97 10.57 -2.09
N LEU A 55 -0.87 9.24 -1.99
CA LEU A 55 -0.10 8.58 -0.94
C LEU A 55 1.32 8.21 -1.38
N ARG A 56 1.64 8.32 -2.66
CA ARG A 56 2.98 7.97 -3.15
C ARG A 56 4.11 8.69 -2.42
N PRO A 57 4.01 10.00 -2.15
CA PRO A 57 5.10 10.71 -1.45
C PRO A 57 5.35 10.18 -0.04
N TYR A 58 4.43 9.43 0.51
CA TYR A 58 4.52 8.90 1.87
C TYR A 58 4.90 7.43 1.93
N GLY A 59 5.38 6.88 0.80
CA GLY A 59 5.87 5.50 0.79
C GLY A 59 4.81 4.46 0.49
N PHE A 60 3.72 4.83 -0.15
CA PHE A 60 2.75 3.86 -0.64
C PHE A 60 3.04 3.56 -2.10
N ILE A 61 2.99 2.29 -2.47
CA ILE A 61 3.24 1.86 -3.85
C ILE A 61 2.08 1.03 -4.37
N ARG A 62 1.78 1.22 -5.65
CA ARG A 62 0.78 0.40 -6.32
C ARG A 62 1.41 -0.90 -6.78
N ILE A 63 0.81 -2.02 -6.40
CA ILE A 63 1.34 -3.36 -6.69
C ILE A 63 0.40 -4.18 -7.56
N HIS A 64 -0.82 -3.71 -7.72
CA HIS A 64 -1.88 -4.41 -8.45
C HIS A 64 -2.86 -3.35 -8.90
N ARG A 65 -3.64 -3.64 -9.94
CA ARG A 65 -4.65 -2.67 -10.39
C ARG A 65 -5.64 -2.30 -9.28
N SER A 66 -5.80 -3.18 -8.30
CA SER A 66 -6.77 -2.98 -7.21
C SER A 66 -6.12 -2.74 -5.85
N VAL A 67 -4.79 -2.65 -5.75
CA VAL A 67 -4.12 -2.59 -4.45
C VAL A 67 -2.94 -1.64 -4.46
N VAL A 68 -2.90 -0.80 -3.43
CA VAL A 68 -1.76 0.05 -3.07
C VAL A 68 -1.36 -0.36 -1.66
N VAL A 69 -0.06 -0.57 -1.41
CA VAL A 69 0.42 -0.96 -0.08
C VAL A 69 1.32 0.09 0.51
N ASN A 70 1.32 0.16 1.83
CA ASN A 70 2.26 0.97 2.58
C ASN A 70 3.56 0.17 2.73
N ILE A 71 4.66 0.70 2.20
CA ILE A 71 5.97 0.02 2.26
C ILE A 71 6.33 -0.30 3.71
N SER A 72 6.05 0.61 4.64
CA SER A 72 6.39 0.38 6.05
C SER A 72 5.63 -0.79 6.68
N SER A 73 4.58 -1.28 6.02
CA SER A 73 3.81 -2.43 6.49
C SER A 73 4.21 -3.74 5.83
N VAL A 74 5.11 -3.69 4.85
CA VAL A 74 5.53 -4.89 4.12
C VAL A 74 6.51 -5.68 4.98
N GLU A 75 6.28 -6.99 5.09
CA GLU A 75 7.13 -7.88 5.86
C GLU A 75 7.92 -8.86 5.01
N GLU A 76 7.38 -9.25 3.86
CA GLU A 76 8.08 -10.22 3.01
C GLU A 76 7.62 -10.06 1.57
N ILE A 77 8.55 -10.22 0.64
CA ILE A 77 8.24 -10.30 -0.78
C ILE A 77 8.93 -11.55 -1.32
N GLN A 78 8.16 -12.41 -1.96
CA GLN A 78 8.64 -13.68 -2.49
C GLN A 78 8.42 -13.75 -3.99
N PRO A 79 9.49 -14.00 -4.79
CA PRO A 79 9.31 -14.19 -6.23
C PRO A 79 8.50 -15.45 -6.51
N LEU A 80 7.68 -15.40 -7.56
CA LEU A 80 6.89 -16.52 -8.01
C LEU A 80 7.40 -16.98 -9.38
N PRO A 81 7.20 -18.27 -9.72
CA PRO A 81 7.64 -18.78 -11.03
C PRO A 81 7.02 -18.04 -12.21
N THR A 82 5.89 -17.39 -12.03
CA THR A 82 5.18 -16.66 -13.07
C THR A 82 5.85 -15.33 -13.43
N GLY A 83 6.85 -14.89 -12.66
CA GLY A 83 7.44 -13.55 -12.80
C GLY A 83 6.75 -12.49 -11.99
N GLU A 84 5.72 -12.87 -11.27
CA GLU A 84 5.04 -12.01 -10.30
C GLU A 84 5.65 -12.20 -8.92
N TYR A 85 5.18 -11.44 -7.95
CA TYR A 85 5.66 -11.55 -6.57
C TYR A 85 4.48 -11.70 -5.63
N LYS A 86 4.70 -12.43 -4.54
CA LYS A 86 3.76 -12.50 -3.43
C LYS A 86 4.29 -11.59 -2.33
N LEU A 87 3.46 -10.70 -1.85
CA LEU A 87 3.84 -9.69 -0.86
C LEU A 87 2.97 -9.88 0.38
N ARG A 88 3.61 -9.99 1.56
CA ARG A 88 2.88 -10.10 2.83
C ARG A 88 3.08 -8.83 3.64
N VAL A 89 1.99 -8.35 4.24
CA VAL A 89 1.99 -7.17 5.09
C VAL A 89 1.75 -7.54 6.55
N LYS A 90 1.98 -6.60 7.43
CA LYS A 90 1.69 -6.76 8.86
C LYS A 90 0.25 -7.22 9.04
N GLY A 91 0.06 -8.21 9.91
CA GLY A 91 -1.24 -8.85 10.11
C GLY A 91 -1.41 -10.11 9.29
N GLY A 92 -0.48 -10.40 8.38
CA GLY A 92 -0.46 -11.67 7.65
C GLY A 92 -1.15 -11.68 6.31
N LYS A 93 -1.83 -10.61 5.93
CA LYS A 93 -2.51 -10.58 4.63
C LYS A 93 -1.49 -10.58 3.50
N GLU A 94 -1.81 -11.31 2.43
CA GLU A 94 -0.93 -11.44 1.27
C GLU A 94 -1.58 -10.84 0.04
N TYR A 95 -0.74 -10.29 -0.83
CA TYR A 95 -1.17 -9.69 -2.09
C TYR A 95 -0.26 -10.15 -3.20
N LEU A 96 -0.79 -10.12 -4.42
CA LEU A 96 -0.02 -10.39 -5.61
C LEU A 96 0.51 -9.06 -6.17
N VAL A 97 1.81 -9.01 -6.43
CA VAL A 97 2.40 -7.91 -7.19
C VAL A 97 2.43 -8.36 -8.64
N THR A 98 1.59 -7.75 -9.47
CA THR A 98 1.44 -8.17 -10.86
C THR A 98 2.57 -7.63 -11.73
N ARG A 99 2.76 -8.24 -12.89
CA ARG A 99 3.82 -7.85 -13.82
C ARG A 99 3.74 -6.38 -14.22
N THR A 100 2.54 -5.87 -14.42
CA THR A 100 2.34 -4.48 -14.80
C THR A 100 2.89 -3.51 -13.77
N TYR A 101 2.81 -3.88 -12.50
CA TYR A 101 3.18 -2.99 -11.40
C TYR A 101 4.48 -3.37 -10.69
N LYS A 102 5.13 -4.46 -11.10
CA LYS A 102 6.33 -4.89 -10.38
C LYS A 102 7.48 -3.89 -10.45
N TYR A 103 7.51 -3.03 -11.46
CA TYR A 103 8.54 -2.01 -11.55
C TYR A 103 8.49 -1.03 -10.37
N ASN A 104 7.34 -0.91 -9.71
CA ASN A 104 7.22 -0.05 -8.53
C ASN A 104 8.03 -0.57 -7.35
N LEU A 105 8.45 -1.84 -7.38
CA LEU A 105 9.31 -2.39 -6.32
C LEU A 105 10.67 -1.72 -6.28
N ARG A 106 11.07 -1.00 -7.35
CA ARG A 106 12.30 -0.22 -7.33
C ARG A 106 12.31 0.84 -6.23
N ASP A 107 11.14 1.25 -5.77
CA ASP A 107 11.04 2.22 -4.68
C ASP A 107 11.58 1.65 -3.37
N LEU A 108 11.79 0.33 -3.30
CA LEU A 108 12.43 -0.30 -2.14
C LEU A 108 13.95 -0.11 -2.12
N ALA A 109 14.54 0.43 -3.19
CA ALA A 109 16.00 0.51 -3.31
C ALA A 109 16.64 1.24 -2.12
N GLN A 110 15.98 2.25 -1.59
CA GLN A 110 16.50 3.01 -0.45
C GLN A 110 16.55 2.20 0.83
N LEU A 111 15.74 1.14 0.91
CA LEU A 111 15.69 0.27 2.09
C LEU A 111 16.56 -0.97 1.93
N TRP A 112 17.05 -1.22 0.71
CA TRP A 112 17.73 -2.47 0.40
C TRP A 112 19.11 -2.54 1.05
N VAL A 113 19.37 -3.68 1.67
CA VAL A 113 20.68 -3.99 2.26
C VAL A 113 21.18 -5.26 1.59
N GLY A 114 22.43 -5.21 1.09
CA GLY A 114 23.05 -6.37 0.48
C GLY A 114 23.32 -6.19 -1.02
N SER A 115 24.03 -7.16 -1.60
CA SER A 115 24.44 -7.10 -2.99
C SER A 115 23.47 -7.78 -3.96
N GLU A 116 22.57 -8.62 -3.47
CA GLU A 116 21.56 -9.23 -4.32
C GLU A 116 20.45 -8.22 -4.63
N ARG A 117 19.87 -8.35 -5.81
CA ARG A 117 18.81 -7.43 -6.27
C ARG A 117 17.60 -8.21 -6.75
N LEU A 118 16.45 -7.57 -6.71
CA LEU A 118 15.24 -8.11 -7.31
C LEU A 118 15.43 -8.24 -8.81
N ARG A 119 14.99 -9.38 -9.36
CA ARG A 119 15.02 -9.63 -10.79
C ARG A 119 13.67 -9.24 -11.38
N GLY A 120 13.71 -8.70 -12.54
CA GLY A 120 12.48 -8.42 -13.22
C GLY A 120 12.46 -7.29 -14.17
#